data_f2f8be5ce2ecf1992afdca6be4f4f482
#
_entry.id   f2f8be5ce2ecf1992afdca6be4f4f482
#
_cell.length_a   1.000
_cell.length_b   1.000
_cell.length_c   1.000
_cell.angle_alpha   90.00
_cell.angle_beta   90.00
_cell.angle_gamma   90.00
#
_symmetry.space_group_name_H-M   'P 1'
#
loop_
_entity.id
_entity.type
_entity.pdbx_description
1 polymer ?
#
loop_
_entity_poly.entity_id
_entity_poly.type
_entity_poly.pdbx_seq_one_letter_code
_entity_poly.pdbx_strand_id
1 'polypeptide(L)'
;MTQLISLVSPQSLTDVLQAAGYRVNQTEQNGIVQLLSASQGIGYAVRFGNPATEQGSYVDFTFSCALRVQGELPAGLAELWNASRRFARLSVQGEFLVMEMDVVVTAGVSADHLKGNLELWDRLLQEFIVYLREYSQNAANLQAQAQTAEAVADEVPAL
;
A
#
# COMPACT_ATOMS: atom_id res chain seq x y z
N MET A 1 5.34 6.98 31.45
CA MET A 1 4.54 7.81 30.75
C MET A 1 4.76 7.68 29.30
N THR A 2 3.79 7.47 28.51
CA THR A 2 3.94 7.26 27.11
C THR A 2 4.03 8.60 26.42
N GLN A 3 5.04 8.74 25.58
CA GLN A 3 5.19 9.95 24.83
C GLN A 3 4.41 9.83 23.55
N LEU A 4 3.66 10.85 23.21
CA LEU A 4 2.89 10.82 21.97
C LEU A 4 3.73 11.35 20.82
N ILE A 5 3.48 10.78 19.64
CA ILE A 5 4.15 11.15 18.42
C ILE A 5 3.16 11.97 17.61
N SER A 6 3.45 13.23 17.41
CA SER A 6 2.58 14.11 16.65
C SER A 6 3.21 14.57 15.34
N LEU A 7 4.47 14.20 15.09
CA LEU A 7 5.17 14.49 13.87
C LEU A 7 5.98 13.27 13.48
N VAL A 8 6.15 13.06 12.18
CA VAL A 8 7.04 12.02 11.70
C VAL A 8 8.02 12.64 10.71
N SER A 9 9.17 12.01 10.57
CA SER A 9 10.18 12.42 9.61
C SER A 9 10.72 11.17 8.95
N PRO A 10 11.48 11.30 7.86
CA PRO A 10 12.09 10.11 7.27
C PRO A 10 12.88 9.30 8.27
N GLN A 11 13.63 9.97 9.16
CA GLN A 11 14.41 9.23 10.13
C GLN A 11 13.53 8.57 11.19
N SER A 12 12.50 9.25 11.70
CA SER A 12 11.69 8.68 12.76
C SER A 12 10.88 7.49 12.25
N LEU A 13 10.37 7.55 11.01
CA LEU A 13 9.65 6.40 10.46
C LEU A 13 10.60 5.28 10.10
N THR A 14 11.80 5.59 9.63
CA THR A 14 12.79 4.55 9.40
C THR A 14 13.04 3.79 10.70
N ASP A 15 13.17 4.52 11.82
CA ASP A 15 13.41 3.89 13.10
C ASP A 15 12.24 2.98 13.51
N VAL A 16 11.01 3.41 13.27
CA VAL A 16 9.84 2.61 13.59
C VAL A 16 9.81 1.32 12.76
N LEU A 17 10.07 1.43 11.46
CA LEU A 17 10.06 0.27 10.61
C LEU A 17 11.18 -0.70 10.95
N GLN A 18 12.36 -0.18 11.21
CA GLN A 18 13.49 -1.04 11.54
C GLN A 18 13.29 -1.72 12.89
N ALA A 19 12.69 -1.02 13.85
CA ALA A 19 12.40 -1.63 15.14
C ALA A 19 11.38 -2.76 15.01
N ALA A 20 10.54 -2.72 13.98
CA ALA A 20 9.58 -3.77 13.72
C ALA A 20 10.15 -4.90 12.85
N GLY A 21 11.42 -4.81 12.50
CA GLY A 21 12.07 -5.89 11.76
C GLY A 21 12.13 -5.71 10.26
N TYR A 22 11.74 -4.55 9.74
CA TYR A 22 11.75 -4.34 8.30
C TYR A 22 13.02 -3.65 7.86
N ARG A 23 13.46 -3.92 6.65
CA ARG A 23 14.57 -3.19 6.07
C ARG A 23 14.00 -1.95 5.41
N VAL A 24 14.74 -0.87 5.44
CA VAL A 24 14.29 0.40 4.91
C VAL A 24 15.41 1.05 4.11
N ASN A 25 15.08 1.50 2.92
CA ASN A 25 15.99 2.29 2.11
C ASN A 25 15.34 3.63 1.87
N GLN A 26 16.06 4.70 2.15
CA GLN A 26 15.55 6.04 1.89
C GLN A 26 15.99 6.47 0.50
N THR A 27 15.08 6.99 -0.29
CA THR A 27 15.40 7.50 -1.61
C THR A 27 14.90 8.92 -1.74
N GLU A 28 15.54 9.68 -2.60
CA GLU A 28 15.13 11.04 -2.86
C GLU A 28 15.17 11.28 -4.35
N GLN A 29 14.09 11.85 -4.90
CA GLN A 29 14.05 12.11 -6.30
C GLN A 29 13.31 13.42 -6.48
N ASN A 30 13.95 14.37 -7.11
CA ASN A 30 13.38 15.70 -7.32
C ASN A 30 12.97 16.36 -6.01
N GLY A 31 13.76 16.17 -4.98
CA GLY A 31 13.45 16.75 -3.67
C GLY A 31 12.42 16.01 -2.85
N ILE A 32 11.87 14.93 -3.39
CA ILE A 32 10.85 14.18 -2.69
C ILE A 32 11.48 12.93 -2.09
N VAL A 33 11.33 12.77 -0.79
CA VAL A 33 11.91 11.66 -0.05
C VAL A 33 10.86 10.59 0.14
N GLN A 34 11.23 9.33 -0.07
CA GLN A 34 10.37 8.20 0.23
C GLN A 34 11.18 7.15 0.95
N LEU A 35 10.49 6.31 1.69
CA LEU A 35 11.13 5.14 2.28
C LEU A 35 10.65 3.92 1.49
N LEU A 36 11.56 3.02 1.17
CA LEU A 36 11.20 1.79 0.48
C LEU A 36 11.40 0.62 1.42
N SER A 37 10.43 -0.27 1.46
CA SER A 37 10.50 -1.45 2.31
C SER A 37 9.79 -2.60 1.60
N ALA A 38 9.67 -3.72 2.25
CA ALA A 38 9.00 -4.88 1.68
C ALA A 38 8.49 -5.79 2.79
N SER A 39 7.44 -6.52 2.52
CA SER A 39 6.93 -7.52 3.43
C SER A 39 6.65 -8.78 2.62
N GLN A 40 7.27 -9.88 3.01
CA GLN A 40 7.07 -11.17 2.35
C GLN A 40 7.25 -11.08 0.84
N GLY A 41 8.28 -10.37 0.43
CA GLY A 41 8.61 -10.24 -0.99
C GLY A 41 7.83 -9.19 -1.74
N ILE A 42 6.95 -8.45 -1.09
CA ILE A 42 6.15 -7.43 -1.75
C ILE A 42 6.67 -6.07 -1.37
N GLY A 43 7.15 -5.33 -2.35
CA GLY A 43 7.72 -4.00 -2.10
C GLY A 43 6.66 -2.93 -1.93
N TYR A 44 6.95 -1.95 -1.09
CA TYR A 44 6.06 -0.82 -0.92
C TYR A 44 6.86 0.40 -0.53
N ALA A 45 6.22 1.55 -0.64
CA ALA A 45 6.85 2.81 -0.28
C ALA A 45 6.07 3.48 0.83
N VAL A 46 6.78 4.29 1.61
CA VAL A 46 6.13 5.19 2.56
C VAL A 46 6.39 6.59 2.02
N ARG A 47 5.32 7.32 1.79
CA ARG A 47 5.42 8.67 1.26
C ARG A 47 4.92 9.65 2.31
N PHE A 48 5.59 10.76 2.45
CA PHE A 48 5.21 11.76 3.44
C PHE A 48 4.17 12.69 2.84
N GLY A 49 3.22 13.11 3.63
CA GLY A 49 2.11 13.89 3.13
C GLY A 49 2.19 15.34 3.49
N ASN A 50 1.34 15.78 4.39
CA ASN A 50 1.26 17.19 4.72
C ASN A 50 2.41 17.61 5.63
N PRO A 51 3.13 18.66 5.26
CA PRO A 51 4.25 19.10 6.09
C PRO A 51 3.76 19.76 7.37
N ALA A 52 4.56 19.61 8.42
CA ALA A 52 4.30 20.29 9.67
C ALA A 52 5.02 21.64 9.64
N THR A 53 4.82 22.43 10.67
CA THR A 53 5.52 23.70 10.73
C THR A 53 7.02 23.48 10.94
N GLU A 54 7.39 22.37 11.57
CA GLU A 54 8.79 22.08 11.75
C GLU A 54 9.34 21.49 10.46
N GLN A 55 10.38 22.10 9.91
CA GLN A 55 10.88 21.69 8.62
C GLN A 55 11.38 20.27 8.65
N GLY A 56 11.06 19.50 7.62
CA GLY A 56 11.50 18.10 7.55
C GLY A 56 10.57 17.15 8.29
N SER A 57 9.50 17.67 8.88
CA SER A 57 8.56 16.85 9.61
C SER A 57 7.17 16.94 8.99
N TYR A 58 6.37 15.91 9.19
CA TYR A 58 5.07 15.78 8.55
C TYR A 58 4.04 15.32 9.57
N VAL A 59 2.77 15.63 9.31
CA VAL A 59 1.69 15.25 10.20
C VAL A 59 0.95 14.01 9.73
N ASP A 60 1.32 13.47 8.57
CA ASP A 60 0.74 12.24 8.07
C ASP A 60 1.65 11.61 7.04
N PHE A 61 1.38 10.38 6.72
CA PHE A 61 2.14 9.66 5.69
C PHE A 61 1.25 8.59 5.09
N THR A 62 1.68 8.01 3.97
CA THR A 62 0.90 7.02 3.23
C THR A 62 1.77 5.82 2.90
N PHE A 63 1.27 4.63 3.20
CA PHE A 63 1.85 3.40 2.69
C PHE A 63 1.30 3.20 1.28
N SER A 64 2.14 2.85 0.33
CA SER A 64 1.73 2.72 -1.06
C SER A 64 2.40 1.51 -1.71
N CYS A 65 1.62 0.65 -2.31
CA CYS A 65 2.13 -0.50 -3.03
C CYS A 65 1.61 -0.41 -4.46
N ALA A 66 2.52 -0.28 -5.42
CA ALA A 66 2.15 -0.16 -6.83
C ALA A 66 2.58 -1.42 -7.56
N LEU A 67 1.63 -2.10 -8.19
CA LEU A 67 1.91 -3.30 -8.94
C LEU A 67 1.65 -3.03 -10.41
N ARG A 68 2.61 -3.42 -11.25
CA ARG A 68 2.45 -3.21 -12.68
C ARG A 68 1.49 -4.25 -13.22
N VAL A 69 0.56 -3.79 -14.05
CA VAL A 69 -0.44 -4.66 -14.61
C VAL A 69 -0.06 -5.03 -16.02
N GLN A 70 -0.14 -6.30 -16.37
CA GLN A 70 0.09 -6.73 -17.72
C GLN A 70 -1.28 -7.00 -18.33
N GLY A 71 -1.58 -6.36 -19.42
CA GLY A 71 -2.87 -6.50 -20.04
C GLY A 71 -3.91 -5.65 -19.35
N GLU A 72 -5.16 -6.01 -19.47
CA GLU A 72 -6.23 -5.23 -18.89
C GLU A 72 -6.66 -5.82 -17.58
N LEU A 73 -6.99 -4.95 -16.63
CA LEU A 73 -7.53 -5.43 -15.39
C LEU A 73 -8.97 -5.87 -15.59
N PRO A 74 -9.41 -6.89 -14.91
CA PRO A 74 -10.82 -7.26 -14.94
C PRO A 74 -11.68 -6.09 -14.47
N ALA A 75 -12.83 -5.92 -15.13
CA ALA A 75 -13.71 -4.81 -14.77
C ALA A 75 -14.17 -4.94 -13.32
N GLY A 76 -14.22 -3.83 -12.64
CA GLY A 76 -14.76 -3.81 -11.28
C GLY A 76 -13.79 -4.22 -10.19
N LEU A 77 -12.55 -4.54 -10.54
CA LEU A 77 -11.63 -5.05 -9.54
C LEU A 77 -11.36 -4.04 -8.42
N ALA A 78 -11.02 -2.82 -8.78
CA ALA A 78 -10.72 -1.81 -7.77
C ALA A 78 -12.00 -1.39 -7.05
N GLU A 79 -13.08 -1.26 -7.78
CA GLU A 79 -14.34 -0.84 -7.19
C GLU A 79 -14.86 -1.83 -6.15
N LEU A 80 -14.74 -3.10 -6.42
CA LEU A 80 -15.21 -4.10 -5.46
C LEU A 80 -14.35 -4.08 -4.19
N TRP A 81 -13.04 -3.98 -4.34
CA TRP A 81 -12.17 -3.88 -3.17
C TRP A 81 -12.60 -2.68 -2.33
N ASN A 82 -12.73 -1.52 -2.96
CA ASN A 82 -13.04 -0.30 -2.24
C ASN A 82 -14.41 -0.35 -1.57
N ALA A 83 -15.35 -1.05 -2.17
CA ALA A 83 -16.68 -1.13 -1.61
C ALA A 83 -16.79 -2.15 -0.49
N SER A 84 -15.93 -3.16 -0.49
CA SER A 84 -16.07 -4.27 0.45
C SER A 84 -15.02 -4.29 1.56
N ARG A 85 -13.99 -3.46 1.46
CA ARG A 85 -12.92 -3.48 2.46
C ARG A 85 -12.66 -2.09 3.01
N ARG A 86 -12.02 -2.06 4.15
CA ARG A 86 -11.74 -0.82 4.86
C ARG A 86 -10.25 -0.55 4.87
N PHE A 87 -9.91 0.67 5.21
CA PHE A 87 -8.56 1.13 5.51
C PHE A 87 -7.68 1.40 4.32
N ALA A 88 -7.60 0.54 3.36
CA ALA A 88 -6.77 0.77 2.19
C ALA A 88 -7.64 0.88 0.96
N ARG A 89 -7.22 1.72 0.02
CA ARG A 89 -7.97 1.94 -1.22
C ARG A 89 -7.17 1.48 -2.41
N LEU A 90 -7.84 1.02 -3.44
CA LEU A 90 -7.20 0.68 -4.70
C LEU A 90 -7.53 1.72 -5.75
N SER A 91 -6.56 2.04 -6.58
CA SER A 91 -6.78 2.92 -7.72
C SER A 91 -5.90 2.46 -8.87
N VAL A 92 -6.31 2.80 -10.09
CA VAL A 92 -5.52 2.49 -11.27
C VAL A 92 -4.84 3.77 -11.69
N GLN A 93 -3.52 3.75 -11.73
CA GLN A 93 -2.74 4.93 -12.08
C GLN A 93 -1.79 4.54 -13.22
N GLY A 94 -2.16 4.91 -14.45
CA GLY A 94 -1.37 4.51 -15.62
C GLY A 94 -1.38 2.99 -15.77
N GLU A 95 -0.20 2.40 -15.79
CA GLU A 95 -0.09 0.97 -15.92
C GLU A 95 -0.05 0.27 -14.56
N PHE A 96 -0.27 1.00 -13.47
CA PHE A 96 -0.13 0.41 -12.15
C PHE A 96 -1.46 0.31 -11.43
N LEU A 97 -1.62 -0.75 -10.67
CA LEU A 97 -2.69 -0.88 -9.71
C LEU A 97 -2.06 -0.54 -8.36
N VAL A 98 -2.60 0.45 -7.68
CA VAL A 98 -1.97 1.01 -6.49
C VAL A 98 -2.88 0.82 -5.29
N MET A 99 -2.33 0.26 -4.21
CA MET A 99 -3.02 0.17 -2.94
C MET A 99 -2.38 1.14 -1.97
N GLU A 100 -3.18 1.98 -1.33
CA GLU A 100 -2.66 2.99 -0.42
C GLU A 100 -3.44 3.05 0.87
N MET A 101 -2.74 3.36 1.95
CA MET A 101 -3.35 3.54 3.26
C MET A 101 -2.71 4.73 3.94
N ASP A 102 -3.51 5.69 4.37
CA ASP A 102 -2.99 6.90 5.01
C ASP A 102 -2.96 6.73 6.53
N VAL A 103 -1.98 7.32 7.15
CA VAL A 103 -1.86 7.33 8.61
C VAL A 103 -1.66 8.76 9.05
N VAL A 104 -2.50 9.23 9.96
CA VAL A 104 -2.45 10.60 10.45
C VAL A 104 -1.94 10.58 11.87
N VAL A 105 -0.95 11.41 12.17
CA VAL A 105 -0.42 11.50 13.54
C VAL A 105 -0.73 12.84 14.19
N THR A 106 -1.42 13.74 13.49
CA THR A 106 -1.79 15.03 14.04
C THR A 106 -2.44 14.85 15.40
N ALA A 107 -2.09 15.68 16.34
CA ALA A 107 -2.61 15.67 17.71
C ALA A 107 -2.04 14.53 18.58
N GLY A 108 -1.19 13.70 17.99
CA GLY A 108 -0.45 12.73 18.79
C GLY A 108 -1.02 11.33 18.77
N VAL A 109 -0.15 10.36 18.50
CA VAL A 109 -0.50 8.94 18.57
C VAL A 109 0.63 8.24 19.32
N SER A 110 0.33 7.08 19.88
CA SER A 110 1.36 6.32 20.59
C SER A 110 2.24 5.56 19.62
N ALA A 111 3.40 5.15 20.08
CA ALA A 111 4.26 4.28 19.27
C ALA A 111 3.56 2.96 18.96
N ASP A 112 2.76 2.45 19.91
CA ASP A 112 2.01 1.23 19.67
C ASP A 112 0.97 1.42 18.59
N HIS A 113 0.41 2.61 18.46
CA HIS A 113 -0.55 2.90 17.41
C HIS A 113 0.14 2.81 16.04
N LEU A 114 1.35 3.35 15.92
CA LEU A 114 2.09 3.26 14.67
C LEU A 114 2.44 1.82 14.35
N LYS A 115 2.84 1.05 15.36
CA LYS A 115 3.15 -0.34 15.15
C LYS A 115 1.89 -1.10 14.70
N GLY A 116 0.75 -0.81 15.30
CA GLY A 116 -0.51 -1.44 14.91
C GLY A 116 -0.89 -1.12 13.48
N ASN A 117 -0.64 0.12 13.03
CA ASN A 117 -0.92 0.48 11.65
C ASN A 117 0.03 -0.25 10.68
N LEU A 118 1.27 -0.43 11.08
CA LEU A 118 2.21 -1.18 10.26
C LEU A 118 1.78 -2.63 10.13
N GLU A 119 1.31 -3.23 11.22
CA GLU A 119 0.82 -4.60 11.19
C GLU A 119 -0.45 -4.70 10.35
N LEU A 120 -1.31 -3.70 10.40
CA LEU A 120 -2.50 -3.64 9.57
C LEU A 120 -2.11 -3.56 8.09
N TRP A 121 -1.15 -2.72 7.77
CA TRP A 121 -0.69 -2.58 6.40
C TRP A 121 -0.13 -3.91 5.87
N ASP A 122 0.66 -4.60 6.71
CA ASP A 122 1.24 -5.88 6.32
C ASP A 122 0.13 -6.90 6.03
N ARG A 123 -0.91 -6.94 6.86
CA ARG A 123 -2.01 -7.85 6.63
C ARG A 123 -2.77 -7.48 5.36
N LEU A 124 -2.98 -6.17 5.13
CA LEU A 124 -3.68 -5.72 3.93
C LEU A 124 -2.89 -6.06 2.66
N LEU A 125 -1.55 -6.01 2.72
CA LEU A 125 -0.74 -6.42 1.58
C LEU A 125 -0.99 -7.89 1.26
N GLN A 126 -1.05 -8.73 2.27
CA GLN A 126 -1.26 -10.16 2.04
C GLN A 126 -2.67 -10.41 1.50
N GLU A 127 -3.66 -9.71 2.02
CA GLU A 127 -5.03 -9.82 1.51
C GLU A 127 -5.11 -9.34 0.07
N PHE A 128 -4.38 -8.30 -0.27
CA PHE A 128 -4.38 -7.75 -1.60
C PHE A 128 -3.87 -8.78 -2.61
N ILE A 129 -2.79 -9.47 -2.28
CA ILE A 129 -2.23 -10.48 -3.17
C ILE A 129 -3.23 -11.62 -3.39
N VAL A 130 -3.86 -12.08 -2.32
CA VAL A 130 -4.85 -13.13 -2.42
C VAL A 130 -6.04 -12.66 -3.24
N TYR A 131 -6.49 -11.43 -3.00
CA TYR A 131 -7.61 -10.85 -3.72
C TYR A 131 -7.32 -10.81 -5.23
N LEU A 132 -6.11 -10.39 -5.60
CA LEU A 132 -5.77 -10.31 -7.01
C LEU A 132 -5.79 -11.68 -7.66
N ARG A 133 -5.26 -12.68 -6.99
CA ARG A 133 -5.27 -14.02 -7.55
C ARG A 133 -6.68 -14.54 -7.71
N GLU A 134 -7.50 -14.37 -6.68
CA GLU A 134 -8.85 -14.90 -6.72
C GLU A 134 -9.72 -14.16 -7.71
N TYR A 135 -9.57 -12.85 -7.80
CA TYR A 135 -10.38 -12.07 -8.71
C TYR A 135 -10.02 -12.40 -10.15
N SER A 136 -8.75 -12.51 -10.46
CA SER A 136 -8.32 -12.86 -11.80
C SER A 136 -8.81 -14.26 -12.18
N GLN A 137 -8.72 -15.19 -11.25
CA GLN A 137 -9.15 -16.54 -11.53
C GLN A 137 -10.67 -16.59 -11.73
N ASN A 138 -11.43 -15.89 -10.92
CA ASN A 138 -12.88 -15.86 -11.06
C ASN A 138 -13.28 -15.20 -12.37
N ALA A 139 -12.61 -14.13 -12.76
CA ALA A 139 -12.90 -13.46 -14.01
C ALA A 139 -12.61 -14.38 -15.20
N ALA A 140 -11.51 -15.11 -15.15
CA ALA A 140 -11.17 -16.04 -16.20
C ALA A 140 -12.19 -17.17 -16.27
N ASN A 141 -12.60 -17.68 -15.12
CA ASN A 141 -13.60 -18.73 -15.08
C ASN A 141 -14.94 -18.29 -15.64
N LEU A 142 -15.33 -17.07 -15.31
CA LEU A 142 -16.59 -16.54 -15.83
C LEU A 142 -16.52 -16.36 -17.34
N GLN A 143 -15.40 -15.89 -17.85
CA GLN A 143 -15.27 -15.74 -19.28
C GLN A 143 -15.25 -17.09 -19.97
N ALA A 144 -14.58 -18.05 -19.40
CA ALA A 144 -14.57 -19.39 -19.98
C ALA A 144 -15.98 -19.98 -20.03
N GLN A 145 -16.78 -19.69 -19.00
CA GLN A 145 -18.11 -20.21 -19.04
C GLN A 145 -18.93 -19.42 -20.02
N ALA A 146 -18.70 -18.16 -20.12
CA ALA A 146 -19.49 -17.36 -21.02
C ALA A 146 -19.17 -17.73 -22.43
N GLN A 147 -18.10 -18.15 -22.76
CA GLN A 147 -17.80 -18.53 -23.95
C GLN A 147 -16.65 -18.56 -24.48
N THR A 148 -16.15 -18.33 -24.50
CA THR A 148 -15.18 -18.36 -25.22
C THR A 148 -14.05 -18.10 -24.86
N ALA A 149 -13.65 -18.33 -24.57
CA ALA A 149 -12.50 -18.25 -24.29
C ALA A 149 -11.61 -17.36 -24.64
N GLU A 150 -11.53 -16.68 -25.25
CA GLU A 150 -10.61 -15.93 -25.56
C GLU A 150 -9.96 -15.53 -24.49
N ALA A 151 -10.01 -15.78 -23.77
CA ALA A 151 -9.46 -15.55 -22.74
C ALA A 151 -8.58 -14.77 -22.27
N VAL A 152 -8.32 -14.45 -22.06
CA VAL A 152 -7.62 -13.64 -21.52
C VAL A 152 -6.95 -13.83 -20.46
N ALA A 153 -6.90 -14.31 -19.96
CA ALA A 153 -6.26 -14.63 -18.96
C ALA A 153 -5.30 -13.89 -18.43
N ASP A 154 -4.66 -13.55 -18.34
CA ASP A 154 -3.61 -13.10 -17.77
C ASP A 154 -3.58 -11.86 -17.41
N GLU A 155 -4.21 -11.33 -17.21
CA GLU A 155 -4.12 -10.17 -16.89
C GLU A 155 -3.45 -9.70 -15.74
N VAL A 156 -3.63 -9.95 -14.63
CA VAL A 156 -3.00 -9.39 -13.48
C VAL A 156 -1.77 -10.15 -13.24
N PRO A 157 -0.70 -9.54 -13.29
CA PRO A 157 0.51 -10.22 -13.21
C PRO A 157 0.71 -10.60 -11.87
N ALA A 158 1.44 -11.36 -11.77
CA ALA A 158 1.60 -11.78 -10.66
C ALA A 158 2.25 -11.06 -9.84
N LEU A 159 2.55 -11.22 -9.25
CA LEU A 159 3.12 -10.68 -8.28
C LEU A 159 4.37 -11.35 -8.02
#